data_6e2bdd270ae4c14493b1a95692475fff
#
_entry.id   6e2bdd270ae4c14493b1a95692475fff
#
_cell.length_a   1.000
_cell.length_b   1.000
_cell.length_c   1.000
_cell.angle_alpha   90.00
_cell.angle_beta   90.00
_cell.angle_gamma   90.00
#
_symmetry.space_group_name_H-M   'P 1'
#
loop_
_entity.id
_entity.type
_entity.pdbx_description
1 polymer ?
#
loop_
_entity_poly.entity_id
_entity_poly.type
_entity_poly.pdbx_seq_one_letter_code
_entity_poly.pdbx_strand_id
1 'polypeptide(L)'
;MKLKRATYRHIEAEIYAYYDTLKAIEEMRKDIILAGGIHDAYGAVVGDRYPGTSIVERRATKLADSVLLREMERITKAIADTYAQTKDVARRVIWVKYGLALEGWEPPAELVARMKGRNRFDMSPDDMAEVLNVDRATFHRYRSGFVYGVAERLGWY
;
A
#
# COMPACT_ATOMS: atom_id res chain seq x y z
N MET A 1 2.48 -1.35 23.24
CA MET A 1 1.17 -1.52 22.54
C MET A 1 1.20 -2.84 21.77
N LYS A 2 0.15 -3.61 21.91
CA LYS A 2 0.05 -4.89 21.20
C LYS A 2 -1.11 -4.82 20.21
N LEU A 3 -0.82 -4.95 18.92
CA LEU A 3 -1.85 -4.98 17.90
C LEU A 3 -2.70 -6.25 17.99
N LYS A 4 -3.98 -6.09 17.74
CA LYS A 4 -4.85 -7.25 17.51
C LYS A 4 -4.39 -8.00 16.26
N ARG A 5 -4.48 -9.33 16.29
CA ARG A 5 -4.06 -10.18 15.16
C ARG A 5 -4.74 -9.81 13.84
N ALA A 6 -6.01 -9.46 13.91
CA ALA A 6 -6.76 -9.02 12.72
C ALA A 6 -6.22 -7.71 12.15
N THR A 7 -5.92 -6.74 13.01
CA THR A 7 -5.31 -5.46 12.59
C THR A 7 -3.95 -5.68 11.97
N TYR A 8 -3.10 -6.51 12.58
CA TYR A 8 -1.79 -6.85 12.06
C TYR A 8 -1.88 -7.42 10.64
N ARG A 9 -2.75 -8.41 10.43
CA ARG A 9 -2.97 -9.03 9.12
C ARG A 9 -3.52 -8.04 8.10
N HIS A 10 -4.39 -7.15 8.52
CA HIS A 10 -4.94 -6.13 7.64
C HIS A 10 -3.84 -5.19 7.13
N ILE A 11 -2.98 -4.73 8.04
CA ILE A 11 -1.84 -3.88 7.66
C ILE A 11 -0.89 -4.62 6.72
N GLU A 12 -0.59 -5.89 6.99
CA GLU A 12 0.25 -6.69 6.07
C GLU A 12 -0.38 -6.77 4.67
N ALA A 13 -1.69 -6.96 4.59
CA ALA A 13 -2.40 -6.97 3.31
C ALA A 13 -2.23 -5.65 2.56
N GLU A 14 -2.31 -4.53 3.27
CA GLU A 14 -2.10 -3.19 2.67
C GLU A 14 -0.65 -2.99 2.21
N ILE A 15 0.31 -3.52 2.95
CA ILE A 15 1.73 -3.46 2.55
C ILE A 15 1.95 -4.27 1.27
N TYR A 16 1.40 -5.48 1.17
CA TYR A 16 1.46 -6.29 -0.05
C TYR A 16 0.81 -5.60 -1.24
N ALA A 17 -0.28 -4.88 -1.00
CA ALA A 17 -1.05 -4.19 -2.03
C ALA A 17 -0.49 -2.79 -2.39
N TYR A 18 0.60 -2.36 -1.79
CA TYR A 18 1.10 -0.97 -1.88
C TYR A 18 1.19 -0.47 -3.34
N TYR A 19 1.87 -1.20 -4.21
CA TYR A 19 2.03 -0.78 -5.61
C TYR A 19 0.71 -0.78 -6.37
N ASP A 20 -0.14 -1.77 -6.14
CA ASP A 20 -1.47 -1.85 -6.75
C ASP A 20 -2.36 -0.69 -6.27
N THR A 21 -2.25 -0.33 -5.01
CA THR A 21 -2.98 0.82 -4.44
C THR A 21 -2.52 2.13 -5.06
N LEU A 22 -1.21 2.33 -5.24
CA LEU A 22 -0.68 3.52 -5.93
C LEU A 22 -1.23 3.65 -7.35
N LYS A 23 -1.28 2.53 -8.07
CA LYS A 23 -1.83 2.49 -9.43
C LYS A 23 -3.32 2.81 -9.43
N ALA A 24 -4.08 2.26 -8.49
CA ALA A 24 -5.49 2.55 -8.33
C ALA A 24 -5.75 4.04 -7.99
N ILE A 25 -4.91 4.64 -7.15
CA ILE A 25 -4.96 6.08 -6.85
C ILE A 25 -4.78 6.91 -8.13
N GLU A 26 -3.79 6.57 -8.94
CA GLU A 26 -3.51 7.27 -10.19
C GLU A 26 -4.70 7.19 -11.15
N GLU A 27 -5.25 6.00 -11.35
CA GLU A 27 -6.43 5.78 -12.19
C GLU A 27 -7.66 6.55 -11.69
N MET A 28 -7.90 6.52 -10.39
CA MET A 28 -9.02 7.21 -9.75
C MET A 28 -8.91 8.73 -9.87
N ARG A 29 -7.69 9.28 -9.74
CA ARG A 29 -7.45 10.72 -9.99
C ARG A 29 -7.72 11.12 -11.42
N LYS A 30 -7.32 10.30 -12.39
CA LYS A 30 -7.62 10.54 -13.81
C LYS A 30 -9.11 10.56 -14.07
N ASP A 31 -9.86 9.61 -13.52
CA ASP A 31 -11.31 9.53 -13.68
C ASP A 31 -12.01 10.76 -13.08
N ILE A 32 -11.56 11.23 -11.91
CA ILE A 32 -12.11 12.43 -11.27
C ILE A 32 -11.84 13.68 -12.13
N ILE A 33 -10.63 13.81 -12.66
CA ILE A 33 -10.24 14.94 -13.52
C ILE A 33 -11.05 14.92 -14.81
N LEU A 34 -11.19 13.77 -15.46
CA LEU A 34 -11.98 13.62 -16.69
C LEU A 34 -13.45 13.94 -16.46
N ALA A 35 -14.04 13.43 -15.38
CA ALA A 35 -15.42 13.72 -15.01
C ALA A 35 -15.64 15.21 -14.73
N GLY A 36 -14.72 15.85 -14.02
CA GLY A 36 -14.75 17.30 -13.76
C GLY A 36 -14.59 18.12 -15.03
N GLY A 37 -13.63 17.75 -15.88
CA GLY A 37 -13.39 18.41 -17.16
C GLY A 37 -14.57 18.32 -18.12
N ILE A 38 -15.19 17.17 -18.25
CA ILE A 38 -16.38 16.97 -19.05
C ILE A 38 -17.54 17.78 -18.51
N HIS A 39 -17.71 17.80 -17.20
CA HIS A 39 -18.78 18.55 -16.54
C HIS A 39 -18.61 20.05 -16.78
N ASP A 40 -17.41 20.58 -16.65
CA ASP A 40 -17.11 22.00 -16.84
C ASP A 40 -17.24 22.42 -18.30
N ALA A 41 -16.88 21.55 -19.24
CA ALA A 41 -16.93 21.83 -20.68
C ALA A 41 -18.36 21.79 -21.26
N TYR A 42 -19.20 20.92 -20.78
CA TYR A 42 -20.53 20.65 -21.36
C TYR A 42 -21.71 20.98 -20.41
N GLY A 43 -21.44 21.37 -19.19
CA GLY A 43 -22.46 21.78 -18.23
C GLY A 43 -23.61 20.77 -18.04
N ALA A 44 -24.84 21.28 -17.95
CA ALA A 44 -26.02 20.46 -17.69
C ALA A 44 -26.40 19.52 -18.84
N VAL A 45 -25.87 19.73 -20.06
CA VAL A 45 -26.22 18.93 -21.26
C VAL A 45 -25.75 17.48 -21.12
N VAL A 46 -24.59 17.26 -20.50
CA VAL A 46 -24.08 15.91 -20.27
C VAL A 46 -24.93 15.15 -19.23
N GLY A 47 -25.53 15.87 -18.31
CA GLY A 47 -26.44 15.31 -17.30
C GLY A 47 -27.68 14.65 -17.91
N ASP A 48 -28.24 15.25 -18.96
CA ASP A 48 -29.47 14.80 -19.59
C ASP A 48 -29.26 13.59 -20.51
N ARG A 49 -28.01 13.26 -20.86
CA ARG A 49 -27.70 12.13 -21.74
C ARG A 49 -27.60 10.78 -21.03
N TYR A 50 -27.68 10.77 -19.70
CA TYR A 50 -27.63 9.55 -18.91
C TYR A 50 -28.93 9.40 -18.12
N PRO A 51 -30.02 8.95 -18.81
CA PRO A 51 -31.29 8.75 -18.13
C PRO A 51 -31.14 7.65 -17.07
N GLY A 52 -31.62 7.92 -15.86
CA GLY A 52 -31.56 6.99 -14.74
C GLY A 52 -30.52 7.33 -13.66
N THR A 53 -29.63 8.32 -13.91
CA THR A 53 -28.69 8.77 -12.88
C THR A 53 -29.07 10.16 -12.40
N SER A 54 -29.57 10.27 -11.16
CA SER A 54 -29.89 11.57 -10.57
C SER A 54 -28.65 12.39 -10.22
N ILE A 55 -28.79 13.72 -10.12
CA ILE A 55 -27.72 14.61 -9.66
C ILE A 55 -27.28 14.22 -8.24
N VAL A 56 -28.22 13.79 -7.39
CA VAL A 56 -27.94 13.35 -6.02
C VAL A 56 -27.11 12.09 -6.02
N GLU A 57 -27.43 11.11 -6.86
CA GLU A 57 -26.66 9.86 -6.98
C GLU A 57 -25.23 10.12 -7.48
N ARG A 58 -25.05 11.00 -8.44
CA ARG A 58 -23.72 11.38 -8.94
C ARG A 58 -22.90 12.07 -7.87
N ARG A 59 -23.49 13.00 -7.12
CA ARG A 59 -22.80 13.68 -6.01
C ARG A 59 -22.44 12.71 -4.91
N ALA A 60 -23.32 11.77 -4.57
CA ALA A 60 -23.05 10.73 -3.59
C ALA A 60 -21.91 9.81 -4.05
N THR A 61 -21.92 9.37 -5.29
CA THR A 61 -20.85 8.54 -5.88
C THR A 61 -19.50 9.29 -5.89
N LYS A 62 -19.49 10.54 -6.32
CA LYS A 62 -18.29 11.37 -6.34
C LYS A 62 -17.73 11.60 -4.94
N LEU A 63 -18.61 11.80 -3.95
CA LEU A 63 -18.19 11.93 -2.55
C LEU A 63 -17.61 10.62 -2.02
N ALA A 64 -18.26 9.49 -2.29
CA ALA A 64 -17.78 8.18 -1.89
C ALA A 64 -16.41 7.87 -2.51
N ASP A 65 -16.21 8.14 -3.79
CA ASP A 65 -14.92 7.99 -4.49
C ASP A 65 -13.85 8.88 -3.89
N SER A 66 -14.20 10.11 -3.53
CA SER A 66 -13.29 11.06 -2.87
C SER A 66 -12.85 10.57 -1.49
N VAL A 67 -13.76 10.01 -0.71
CA VAL A 67 -13.45 9.44 0.62
C VAL A 67 -12.54 8.22 0.46
N LEU A 68 -12.85 7.32 -0.48
CA LEU A 68 -12.02 6.15 -0.77
C LEU A 68 -10.61 6.56 -1.21
N LEU A 69 -10.49 7.52 -2.10
CA LEU A 69 -9.22 8.05 -2.58
C LEU A 69 -8.36 8.58 -1.42
N ARG A 70 -8.95 9.38 -0.53
CA ARG A 70 -8.25 9.90 0.64
C ARG A 70 -7.75 8.80 1.57
N GLU A 71 -8.54 7.76 1.77
CA GLU A 71 -8.16 6.62 2.61
C GLU A 71 -7.00 5.83 1.98
N MET A 72 -7.05 5.59 0.67
CA MET A 72 -5.96 4.94 -0.06
C MET A 72 -4.67 5.76 0.00
N GLU A 73 -4.76 7.07 -0.16
CA GLU A 73 -3.61 7.98 -0.02
C GLU A 73 -3.05 7.98 1.39
N ARG A 74 -3.92 7.96 2.40
CA ARG A 74 -3.51 7.91 3.80
C ARG A 74 -2.75 6.64 4.12
N ILE A 75 -3.21 5.50 3.64
CA ILE A 75 -2.57 4.20 3.85
C ILE A 75 -1.21 4.15 3.15
N THR A 76 -1.16 4.51 1.87
CA THR A 76 0.10 4.50 1.11
C THR A 76 1.13 5.48 1.68
N LYS A 77 0.68 6.65 2.14
CA LYS A 77 1.55 7.61 2.81
C LYS A 77 2.11 7.06 4.11
N ALA A 78 1.29 6.42 4.93
CA ALA A 78 1.74 5.81 6.18
C ALA A 78 2.82 4.74 5.93
N ILE A 79 2.65 3.93 4.90
CA ILE A 79 3.64 2.91 4.49
C ILE A 79 4.94 3.58 4.03
N ALA A 80 4.85 4.58 3.15
CA ALA A 80 6.02 5.28 2.63
C ALA A 80 6.78 6.03 3.73
N ASP A 81 6.08 6.71 4.62
CA ASP A 81 6.69 7.46 5.73
C ASP A 81 7.37 6.51 6.73
N THR A 82 6.76 5.36 7.01
CA THR A 82 7.38 4.34 7.85
C THR A 82 8.64 3.79 7.20
N TYR A 83 8.58 3.53 5.90
CA TYR A 83 9.74 3.05 5.14
C TYR A 83 10.89 4.05 5.15
N ALA A 84 10.59 5.34 5.01
CA ALA A 84 11.60 6.40 5.05
C ALA A 84 12.38 6.43 6.36
N GLN A 85 11.77 6.05 7.47
CA GLN A 85 12.38 5.96 8.79
C GLN A 85 13.03 4.59 9.07
N THR A 86 12.96 3.67 8.13
CA THR A 86 13.43 2.29 8.31
C THR A 86 14.90 2.17 7.91
N LYS A 87 15.69 1.50 8.75
CA LYS A 87 17.11 1.25 8.52
C LYS A 87 17.33 0.20 7.42
N ASP A 88 18.51 0.22 6.80
CA ASP A 88 18.88 -0.70 5.73
C ASP A 88 18.65 -2.18 6.08
N VAL A 89 19.05 -2.61 7.26
CA VAL A 89 18.88 -4.02 7.70
C VAL A 89 17.39 -4.42 7.69
N ALA A 90 16.53 -3.54 8.18
CA ALA A 90 15.09 -3.77 8.18
C ALA A 90 14.48 -3.66 6.76
N ARG A 91 15.00 -2.78 5.91
CA ARG A 91 14.58 -2.68 4.50
C ARG A 91 14.84 -3.97 3.73
N ARG A 92 15.93 -4.68 4.04
CA ARG A 92 16.22 -6.00 3.48
C ARG A 92 15.15 -7.02 3.88
N VAL A 93 14.74 -7.04 5.13
CA VAL A 93 13.66 -7.89 5.65
C VAL A 93 12.33 -7.59 4.93
N ILE A 94 12.00 -6.30 4.81
CA ILE A 94 10.78 -5.83 4.15
C ILE A 94 10.76 -6.23 2.68
N TRP A 95 11.90 -6.12 2.01
CA TRP A 95 12.00 -6.54 0.61
C TRP A 95 11.80 -8.05 0.43
N VAL A 96 12.45 -8.85 1.24
CA VAL A 96 12.31 -10.33 1.17
C VAL A 96 10.88 -10.75 1.49
N LYS A 97 10.26 -10.16 2.52
CA LYS A 97 8.91 -10.52 2.96
C LYS A 97 7.81 -9.99 2.03
N TYR A 98 7.87 -8.70 1.67
CA TYR A 98 6.79 -8.01 0.98
C TYR A 98 7.11 -7.63 -0.47
N GLY A 99 8.35 -7.70 -0.87
CA GLY A 99 8.79 -7.23 -2.18
C GLY A 99 8.82 -5.70 -2.30
N LEU A 100 8.85 -4.99 -1.18
CA LEU A 100 8.78 -3.54 -1.14
C LEU A 100 10.18 -2.92 -1.18
N ALA A 101 10.41 -2.03 -2.15
CA ALA A 101 11.64 -1.25 -2.29
C ALA A 101 11.27 0.18 -2.68
N LEU A 102 11.41 1.11 -1.75
CA LEU A 102 11.02 2.52 -1.90
C LEU A 102 12.22 3.44 -1.70
N GLU A 103 12.01 4.74 -1.89
CA GLU A 103 13.00 5.79 -1.61
C GLU A 103 14.33 5.62 -2.38
N GLY A 104 14.26 5.05 -3.59
CA GLY A 104 15.47 4.78 -4.37
C GLY A 104 16.38 3.71 -3.78
N TRP A 105 15.95 3.03 -2.73
CA TRP A 105 16.68 1.92 -2.14
C TRP A 105 16.61 0.69 -3.05
N GLU A 106 17.75 0.07 -3.28
CA GLU A 106 17.84 -1.16 -4.03
C GLU A 106 18.37 -2.29 -3.14
N PRO A 107 17.83 -3.51 -3.28
CA PRO A 107 18.37 -4.65 -2.54
C PRO A 107 19.80 -4.95 -2.98
N PRO A 108 20.68 -5.36 -2.05
CA PRO A 108 22.02 -5.78 -2.42
C PRO A 108 22.03 -6.89 -3.45
N ALA A 109 22.98 -6.85 -4.40
CA ALA A 109 23.06 -7.84 -5.48
C ALA A 109 23.13 -9.28 -4.97
N GLU A 110 23.84 -9.51 -3.88
CA GLU A 110 23.94 -10.82 -3.24
C GLU A 110 22.59 -11.32 -2.69
N LEU A 111 21.77 -10.43 -2.16
CA LEU A 111 20.43 -10.75 -1.67
C LEU A 111 19.50 -11.08 -2.83
N VAL A 112 19.56 -10.29 -3.90
CA VAL A 112 18.81 -10.56 -5.14
C VAL A 112 19.16 -11.93 -5.70
N ALA A 113 20.47 -12.27 -5.72
CA ALA A 113 20.94 -13.57 -6.18
C ALA A 113 20.40 -14.73 -5.33
N ARG A 114 20.32 -14.58 -4.01
CA ARG A 114 19.76 -15.58 -3.11
C ARG A 114 18.27 -15.78 -3.30
N MET A 115 17.54 -14.72 -3.68
CA MET A 115 16.10 -14.76 -3.94
C MET A 115 15.76 -15.24 -5.35
N LYS A 116 16.74 -15.31 -6.24
CA LYS A 116 16.52 -15.71 -7.63
C LYS A 116 15.94 -17.14 -7.70
N GLY A 117 14.84 -17.26 -8.44
CA GLY A 117 14.12 -18.52 -8.58
C GLY A 117 13.26 -18.92 -7.38
N ARG A 118 13.20 -18.09 -6.34
CA ARG A 118 12.34 -18.30 -5.17
C ARG A 118 11.10 -17.42 -5.22
N ASN A 119 9.99 -17.97 -4.78
CA ASN A 119 8.74 -17.24 -4.60
C ASN A 119 8.55 -16.94 -3.12
N ARG A 120 8.52 -15.65 -2.75
CA ARG A 120 8.36 -15.23 -1.35
C ARG A 120 7.07 -15.74 -0.71
N PHE A 121 6.03 -15.97 -1.49
CA PHE A 121 4.75 -16.46 -0.99
C PHE A 121 4.80 -17.94 -0.59
N ASP A 122 5.78 -18.70 -1.09
CA ASP A 122 6.01 -20.10 -0.77
C ASP A 122 7.09 -20.29 0.30
N MET A 123 7.68 -19.20 0.78
CA MET A 123 8.76 -19.24 1.77
C MET A 123 8.21 -19.13 3.18
N SER A 124 8.73 -19.96 4.09
CA SER A 124 8.47 -19.82 5.51
C SER A 124 9.28 -18.67 6.11
N PRO A 125 8.92 -18.16 7.31
CA PRO A 125 9.77 -17.21 8.02
C PRO A 125 11.21 -17.70 8.24
N ASP A 126 11.40 -19.00 8.47
CA ASP A 126 12.72 -19.59 8.62
C ASP A 126 13.53 -19.53 7.31
N ASP A 127 12.90 -19.82 6.17
CA ASP A 127 13.51 -19.70 4.85
C ASP A 127 13.95 -18.25 4.55
N MET A 128 13.10 -17.28 4.90
CA MET A 128 13.41 -15.87 4.71
C MET A 128 14.56 -15.41 5.61
N ALA A 129 14.57 -15.84 6.86
CA ALA A 129 15.66 -15.55 7.79
C ALA A 129 16.99 -16.14 7.30
N GLU A 130 16.98 -17.34 6.74
CA GLU A 130 18.16 -17.97 6.14
C GLU A 130 18.69 -17.18 4.96
N VAL A 131 17.82 -16.75 4.04
CA VAL A 131 18.20 -15.91 2.89
C VAL A 131 18.83 -14.60 3.35
N LEU A 132 18.29 -14.00 4.41
CA LEU A 132 18.78 -12.75 5.00
C LEU A 132 20.02 -12.93 5.87
N ASN A 133 20.38 -14.17 6.20
CA ASN A 133 21.47 -14.51 7.12
C ASN A 133 21.26 -13.86 8.50
N VAL A 134 20.03 -13.93 9.01
CA VAL A 134 19.65 -13.49 10.35
C VAL A 134 18.91 -14.61 11.06
N ASP A 135 18.79 -14.53 12.38
CA ASP A 135 17.98 -15.47 13.14
C ASP A 135 16.48 -15.15 13.00
N ARG A 136 15.65 -16.12 13.31
CA ARG A 136 14.19 -16.00 13.21
C ARG A 136 13.64 -14.85 14.08
N ALA A 137 14.18 -14.68 15.27
CA ALA A 137 13.77 -13.63 16.19
C ALA A 137 14.06 -12.23 15.62
N THR A 138 15.22 -12.04 15.00
CA THR A 138 15.61 -10.79 14.33
C THR A 138 14.70 -10.50 13.13
N PHE A 139 14.41 -11.51 12.32
CA PHE A 139 13.48 -11.38 11.21
C PHE A 139 12.11 -10.90 11.68
N HIS A 140 11.53 -11.55 12.69
CA HIS A 140 10.23 -11.17 13.24
C HIS A 140 10.23 -9.78 13.87
N ARG A 141 11.32 -9.41 14.54
CA ARG A 141 11.45 -8.09 15.15
C ARG A 141 11.39 -6.97 14.12
N TYR A 142 12.13 -7.07 13.03
CA TYR A 142 12.13 -6.05 11.96
C TYR A 142 10.82 -6.03 11.18
N ARG A 143 10.27 -7.20 10.88
CA ARG A 143 8.96 -7.32 10.24
C ARG A 143 7.87 -6.67 11.08
N SER A 144 7.77 -7.06 12.34
CA SER A 144 6.76 -6.51 13.26
C SER A 144 6.96 -5.02 13.52
N GLY A 145 8.20 -4.58 13.66
CA GLY A 145 8.53 -3.17 13.83
C GLY A 145 8.00 -2.30 12.70
N PHE A 146 8.10 -2.78 11.47
CA PHE A 146 7.56 -2.08 10.31
C PHE A 146 6.03 -2.05 10.33
N VAL A 147 5.39 -3.18 10.57
CA VAL A 147 3.92 -3.26 10.66
C VAL A 147 3.38 -2.36 11.78
N TYR A 148 4.01 -2.39 12.95
CA TYR A 148 3.63 -1.52 14.08
C TYR A 148 3.82 -0.04 13.75
N GLY A 149 4.89 0.31 13.05
CA GLY A 149 5.14 1.69 12.60
C GLY A 149 4.05 2.21 11.66
N VAL A 150 3.59 1.39 10.74
CA VAL A 150 2.46 1.72 9.86
C VAL A 150 1.17 1.86 10.66
N ALA A 151 0.89 0.91 11.55
CA ALA A 151 -0.29 0.94 12.43
C ALA A 151 -0.35 2.23 13.26
N GLU A 152 0.76 2.62 13.84
CA GLU A 152 0.86 3.82 14.65
C GLU A 152 0.51 5.08 13.85
N ARG A 153 1.03 5.20 12.63
CA ARG A 153 0.72 6.33 11.74
C ARG A 153 -0.73 6.35 11.28
N LEU A 154 -1.35 5.19 11.16
CA LEU A 154 -2.76 5.07 10.79
C LEU A 154 -3.71 5.21 11.98
N GLY A 155 -3.20 5.12 13.21
CA GLY A 155 -4.03 5.07 14.41
C GLY A 155 -4.82 3.78 14.55
N TRP A 156 -4.35 2.70 13.96
CA TRP A 156 -5.00 1.39 14.00
C TRP A 156 -4.42 0.54 15.15
N TYR A 157 -5.27 0.09 16.05
CA TYR A 157 -4.88 -0.68 17.23
C TYR A 157 -5.66 -1.98 17.39
#